data_1e0e9da873bbcfba6a1d5f3308bf862c
#
_entry.id   1e0e9da873bbcfba6a1d5f3308bf862c
#
_cell.length_a   1.000
_cell.length_b   1.000
_cell.length_c   1.000
_cell.angle_alpha   90.00
_cell.angle_beta   90.00
_cell.angle_gamma   90.00
#
_symmetry.space_group_name_H-M   'P 1'
#
loop_
_entity.id
_entity.type
_entity.pdbx_description
1 polymer ?
#
loop_
_entity_poly.entity_id
_entity_poly.type
_entity_poly.pdbx_seq_one_letter_code
_entity_poly.pdbx_strand_id
1 'polypeptide(L)'
;MLSHALLLQPLFYLAHCNFDKTPTTAIIGFEIFVGVAAIAAYFVLSKIKEKIWLHFALASVGILIFELFTGPMWHNYHMGKFAYLYRDVSWILTIGWTSLVVSVVIITDKFLPQLRDIYRFPIYLGILTFISFPLEILVVQLGIRGYADETLAVLSGITLFDVPIEAIYYIPVFMGLVVSFYKYWSFILIDDEPLIPLKNRKWVRSFLLAFLAIFLFEVMIEPMVINQKFPSWSYIFHDVSFLMIIVWILIVGIAAAVIGRYFAYQPVPLRFALAIGLTSGFAIPLEAWLINNNFRIYADNVVHEYMGFKLAALNVPIELAFAIPLYMALIIAFIRYWETIIDNRI
;
A
#
# COMPACT_ATOMS: atom_id res chain seq x y z
N MET A 1 -47.67 1.96 -3.55
CA MET A 1 -46.88 0.74 -3.25
C MET A 1 -45.82 0.55 -4.30
N LEU A 2 -44.84 1.39 -4.29
CA LEU A 2 -43.62 1.32 -5.14
C LEU A 2 -42.45 1.62 -4.22
N SER A 3 -41.43 0.77 -4.28
CA SER A 3 -40.04 1.11 -3.93
C SER A 3 -39.40 0.62 -2.65
N HIS A 4 -39.76 -0.48 -2.07
CA HIS A 4 -38.81 -1.15 -1.19
C HIS A 4 -37.85 -2.15 -1.91
N ALA A 5 -38.11 -2.46 -3.19
CA ALA A 5 -37.29 -3.35 -3.99
C ALA A 5 -36.03 -2.67 -4.60
N LEU A 6 -36.02 -1.33 -4.71
CA LEU A 6 -34.93 -0.58 -5.35
C LEU A 6 -33.75 -0.30 -4.43
N LEU A 7 -33.91 -0.43 -3.11
CA LEU A 7 -32.83 -0.22 -2.12
C LEU A 7 -32.02 -1.48 -1.80
N LEU A 8 -32.51 -2.67 -2.18
CA LEU A 8 -31.82 -3.94 -1.94
C LEU A 8 -31.03 -4.46 -3.14
N GLN A 9 -31.27 -3.92 -4.35
CA GLN A 9 -30.51 -4.32 -5.53
C GLN A 9 -29.02 -4.01 -5.47
N PRO A 10 -28.54 -2.87 -4.92
CA PRO A 10 -27.11 -2.61 -4.86
C PRO A 10 -26.34 -3.51 -3.89
N LEU A 11 -27.00 -4.06 -2.85
CA LEU A 11 -26.37 -5.00 -1.92
C LEU A 11 -26.09 -6.38 -2.55
N PHE A 12 -26.87 -6.77 -3.56
CA PHE A 12 -26.65 -8.04 -4.29
C PHE A 12 -25.61 -7.92 -5.41
N TYR A 13 -25.32 -6.71 -5.91
CA TYR A 13 -24.22 -6.48 -6.85
C TYR A 13 -22.84 -6.55 -6.21
N LEU A 14 -22.74 -6.49 -4.88
CA LEU A 14 -21.50 -6.72 -4.11
C LEU A 14 -20.96 -8.15 -4.24
N ALA A 15 -21.66 -9.07 -4.90
CA ALA A 15 -21.31 -10.48 -4.99
C ALA A 15 -20.83 -10.94 -6.37
N HIS A 16 -20.70 -10.06 -7.35
CA HIS A 16 -20.23 -10.46 -8.69
C HIS A 16 -18.73 -10.17 -8.91
N CYS A 17 -17.88 -10.74 -8.05
CA CYS A 17 -16.57 -11.15 -8.54
C CYS A 17 -16.80 -12.39 -9.37
N ASN A 18 -16.58 -12.29 -10.67
CA ASN A 18 -16.77 -13.39 -11.65
C ASN A 18 -15.63 -14.44 -11.56
N PHE A 19 -14.90 -14.50 -10.45
CA PHE A 19 -13.78 -15.41 -10.27
C PHE A 19 -14.24 -16.69 -9.61
N ASP A 20 -13.68 -17.81 -10.07
CA ASP A 20 -13.89 -19.10 -9.43
C ASP A 20 -13.29 -19.07 -8.02
N LYS A 21 -14.17 -19.12 -7.02
CA LYS A 21 -13.84 -19.18 -5.59
C LYS A 21 -14.02 -20.59 -5.03
N THR A 22 -13.84 -21.59 -5.88
CA THR A 22 -13.89 -23.01 -5.48
C THR A 22 -12.46 -23.47 -5.16
N PRO A 23 -12.14 -23.72 -3.88
CA PRO A 23 -10.78 -24.08 -3.50
C PRO A 23 -10.40 -25.47 -4.03
N THR A 24 -9.22 -25.57 -4.63
CA THR A 24 -8.59 -26.85 -4.95
C THR A 24 -7.92 -27.44 -3.72
N THR A 25 -7.62 -28.74 -3.71
CA THR A 25 -6.89 -29.38 -2.61
C THR A 25 -5.52 -28.75 -2.36
N ALA A 26 -4.83 -28.34 -3.42
CA ALA A 26 -3.53 -27.66 -3.31
C ALA A 26 -3.67 -26.29 -2.62
N ILE A 27 -4.73 -25.53 -2.93
CA ILE A 27 -4.99 -24.22 -2.34
C ILE A 27 -5.40 -24.35 -0.87
N ILE A 28 -6.23 -25.32 -0.52
CA ILE A 28 -6.53 -25.61 0.89
C ILE A 28 -5.23 -25.95 1.65
N GLY A 29 -4.35 -26.77 1.06
CA GLY A 29 -3.05 -27.06 1.62
C GLY A 29 -2.19 -25.79 1.81
N PHE A 30 -2.19 -24.88 0.86
CA PHE A 30 -1.52 -23.60 0.95
C PHE A 30 -2.10 -22.71 2.06
N GLU A 31 -3.43 -22.59 2.16
CA GLU A 31 -4.10 -21.81 3.23
C GLU A 31 -3.74 -22.34 4.62
N ILE A 32 -3.75 -23.67 4.79
CA ILE A 32 -3.33 -24.33 6.04
C ILE A 32 -1.85 -24.04 6.32
N PHE A 33 -0.99 -24.16 5.32
CA PHE A 33 0.45 -23.87 5.45
C PHE A 33 0.69 -22.43 5.91
N VAL A 34 0.03 -21.44 5.29
CA VAL A 34 0.14 -20.03 5.70
C VAL A 34 -0.32 -19.82 7.15
N GLY A 35 -1.46 -20.42 7.53
CA GLY A 35 -1.96 -20.34 8.90
C GLY A 35 -1.00 -20.94 9.93
N VAL A 36 -0.47 -22.13 9.67
CA VAL A 36 0.50 -22.81 10.55
C VAL A 36 1.80 -22.02 10.61
N ALA A 37 2.31 -21.53 9.47
CA ALA A 37 3.53 -20.71 9.41
C ALA A 37 3.38 -19.41 10.20
N ALA A 38 2.21 -18.75 10.11
CA ALA A 38 1.92 -17.53 10.87
C ALA A 38 1.89 -17.80 12.40
N ILE A 39 1.24 -18.87 12.81
CA ILE A 39 1.21 -19.29 14.21
C ILE A 39 2.62 -19.61 14.72
N ALA A 40 3.39 -20.37 13.95
CA ALA A 40 4.79 -20.68 14.30
C ALA A 40 5.65 -19.42 14.38
N ALA A 41 5.54 -18.51 13.42
CA ALA A 41 6.22 -17.23 13.43
C ALA A 41 5.85 -16.42 14.68
N TYR A 42 4.57 -16.32 15.02
CA TYR A 42 4.10 -15.64 16.23
C TYR A 42 4.78 -16.19 17.50
N PHE A 43 4.76 -17.51 17.71
CA PHE A 43 5.36 -18.12 18.90
C PHE A 43 6.88 -18.03 18.93
N VAL A 44 7.56 -18.15 17.79
CA VAL A 44 9.03 -17.99 17.72
C VAL A 44 9.42 -16.54 18.02
N LEU A 45 8.75 -15.59 17.38
CA LEU A 45 9.07 -14.18 17.53
C LEU A 45 8.68 -13.62 18.91
N SER A 46 7.66 -14.18 19.57
CA SER A 46 7.30 -13.81 20.95
C SER A 46 8.40 -14.10 21.97
N LYS A 47 9.34 -15.01 21.65
CA LYS A 47 10.54 -15.25 22.46
C LYS A 47 11.67 -14.23 22.20
N ILE A 48 11.55 -13.43 21.15
CA ILE A 48 12.57 -12.48 20.71
C ILE A 48 12.18 -11.05 21.07
N LYS A 49 10.92 -10.69 20.85
CA LYS A 49 10.40 -9.33 21.04
C LYS A 49 9.11 -9.37 21.87
N GLU A 50 8.99 -8.43 22.79
CA GLU A 50 7.76 -8.23 23.57
C GLU A 50 6.64 -7.64 22.69
N LYS A 51 5.41 -7.73 23.17
CA LYS A 51 4.21 -7.19 22.48
C LYS A 51 4.09 -7.61 21.02
N ILE A 52 4.52 -8.83 20.67
CA ILE A 52 4.58 -9.32 19.29
C ILE A 52 3.23 -9.19 18.56
N TRP A 53 2.11 -9.34 19.26
CA TRP A 53 0.78 -9.17 18.70
C TRP A 53 0.57 -7.78 18.08
N LEU A 54 1.18 -6.74 18.70
CA LEU A 54 1.10 -5.37 18.21
C LEU A 54 1.93 -5.18 16.93
N HIS A 55 3.11 -5.82 16.88
CA HIS A 55 3.95 -5.86 15.66
C HIS A 55 3.18 -6.49 14.50
N PHE A 56 2.51 -7.64 14.73
CA PHE A 56 1.67 -8.28 13.73
C PHE A 56 0.51 -7.38 13.31
N ALA A 57 -0.20 -6.78 14.26
CA ALA A 57 -1.31 -5.87 13.97
C ALA A 57 -0.89 -4.68 13.10
N LEU A 58 0.22 -4.01 13.45
CA LEU A 58 0.71 -2.86 12.70
C LEU A 58 1.16 -3.22 11.27
N ALA A 59 1.88 -4.33 11.13
CA ALA A 59 2.28 -4.81 9.81
C ALA A 59 1.07 -5.23 8.97
N SER A 60 0.09 -5.95 9.58
CA SER A 60 -1.16 -6.32 8.88
C SER A 60 -1.93 -5.11 8.38
N VAL A 61 -2.02 -4.05 9.18
CA VAL A 61 -2.68 -2.80 8.76
C VAL A 61 -1.96 -2.19 7.56
N GLY A 62 -0.63 -2.10 7.59
CA GLY A 62 0.14 -1.56 6.47
C GLY A 62 -0.03 -2.37 5.18
N ILE A 63 0.00 -3.70 5.29
CA ILE A 63 -0.21 -4.61 4.15
C ILE A 63 -1.64 -4.49 3.62
N LEU A 64 -2.64 -4.51 4.50
CA LEU A 64 -4.04 -4.40 4.10
C LEU A 64 -4.33 -3.07 3.39
N ILE A 65 -3.78 -1.95 3.90
CA ILE A 65 -3.88 -0.65 3.24
C ILE A 65 -3.33 -0.73 1.82
N PHE A 66 -2.16 -1.34 1.65
CA PHE A 66 -1.54 -1.50 0.34
C PHE A 66 -2.36 -2.40 -0.59
N GLU A 67 -2.78 -3.57 -0.13
CA GLU A 67 -3.58 -4.53 -0.92
C GLU A 67 -4.93 -3.95 -1.34
N LEU A 68 -5.60 -3.19 -0.47
CA LEU A 68 -6.87 -2.52 -0.79
C LEU A 68 -6.70 -1.45 -1.87
N PHE A 69 -5.56 -0.77 -1.90
CA PHE A 69 -5.28 0.25 -2.91
C PHE A 69 -4.89 -0.37 -4.25
N THR A 70 -4.03 -1.40 -4.24
CA THR A 70 -3.47 -2.01 -5.46
C THR A 70 -4.26 -3.22 -5.96
N GLY A 71 -5.36 -3.57 -5.30
CA GLY A 71 -6.20 -4.73 -5.64
C GLY A 71 -6.52 -4.89 -7.14
N PRO A 72 -6.83 -3.81 -7.88
CA PRO A 72 -7.12 -3.92 -9.31
C PRO A 72 -5.96 -4.39 -10.21
N MET A 73 -4.72 -4.44 -9.72
CA MET A 73 -3.56 -4.89 -10.51
C MET A 73 -3.48 -6.40 -10.68
N TRP A 74 -4.13 -7.17 -9.80
CA TRP A 74 -4.08 -8.62 -9.78
C TRP A 74 -5.37 -9.23 -9.24
N HIS A 75 -5.58 -10.47 -9.56
CA HIS A 75 -6.73 -11.24 -9.10
C HIS A 75 -6.25 -12.42 -8.27
N ASN A 76 -6.94 -12.70 -7.16
CA ASN A 76 -6.71 -13.90 -6.36
C ASN A 76 -7.87 -14.87 -6.62
N TYR A 77 -7.54 -16.04 -7.21
CA TYR A 77 -8.50 -17.05 -7.63
C TYR A 77 -8.56 -18.22 -6.65
N HIS A 78 -9.60 -19.03 -6.78
CA HIS A 78 -9.72 -20.38 -6.20
C HIS A 78 -9.56 -20.49 -4.69
N MET A 79 -9.37 -19.41 -3.97
CA MET A 79 -9.40 -19.42 -2.50
C MET A 79 -10.84 -19.58 -2.01
N GLY A 80 -11.06 -20.24 -0.88
CA GLY A 80 -12.40 -20.38 -0.30
C GLY A 80 -13.05 -19.01 0.00
N LYS A 81 -14.36 -18.92 -0.11
CA LYS A 81 -15.10 -17.66 0.12
C LYS A 81 -14.76 -16.98 1.45
N PHE A 82 -14.44 -17.77 2.48
CA PHE A 82 -14.04 -17.28 3.79
C PHE A 82 -12.67 -16.58 3.78
N ALA A 83 -11.81 -16.86 2.78
CA ALA A 83 -10.48 -16.30 2.70
C ALA A 83 -10.47 -14.85 2.21
N TYR A 84 -11.56 -14.36 1.63
CA TYR A 84 -11.66 -13.01 1.09
C TYR A 84 -12.22 -12.03 2.11
N LEU A 85 -11.55 -10.87 2.27
CA LEU A 85 -12.01 -9.74 3.07
C LEU A 85 -12.88 -8.79 2.24
N TYR A 86 -12.37 -8.42 1.09
CA TYR A 86 -13.04 -7.51 0.17
C TYR A 86 -12.57 -7.84 -1.25
N ARG A 87 -13.50 -8.19 -2.15
CA ARG A 87 -13.20 -8.58 -3.53
C ARG A 87 -12.09 -9.63 -3.58
N ASP A 88 -10.94 -9.28 -4.16
CA ASP A 88 -9.79 -10.15 -4.32
C ASP A 88 -8.75 -9.99 -3.20
N VAL A 89 -8.98 -9.10 -2.26
CA VAL A 89 -8.12 -8.97 -1.08
C VAL A 89 -8.39 -10.11 -0.11
N SER A 90 -7.35 -10.90 0.17
CA SER A 90 -7.45 -12.10 0.99
C SER A 90 -6.75 -11.91 2.33
N TRP A 91 -7.46 -12.18 3.45
CA TRP A 91 -6.85 -12.14 4.78
C TRP A 91 -5.77 -13.23 4.96
N ILE A 92 -5.85 -14.35 4.22
CA ILE A 92 -4.81 -15.39 4.23
C ILE A 92 -3.49 -14.83 3.68
N LEU A 93 -3.55 -14.15 2.53
CA LEU A 93 -2.36 -13.53 1.94
C LEU A 93 -1.85 -12.39 2.82
N THR A 94 -2.75 -11.54 3.33
CA THR A 94 -2.39 -10.47 4.28
C THR A 94 -1.63 -11.01 5.50
N ILE A 95 -2.07 -12.13 6.10
CA ILE A 95 -1.38 -12.77 7.23
C ILE A 95 -0.05 -13.39 6.78
N GLY A 96 -0.01 -13.99 5.59
CA GLY A 96 1.24 -14.52 5.02
C GLY A 96 2.30 -13.45 4.88
N TRP A 97 1.96 -12.34 4.22
CA TRP A 97 2.85 -11.18 4.07
C TRP A 97 3.22 -10.57 5.43
N THR A 98 2.27 -10.45 6.35
CA THR A 98 2.52 -9.95 7.70
C THR A 98 3.58 -10.79 8.40
N SER A 99 3.42 -12.12 8.38
CA SER A 99 4.34 -13.05 9.02
C SER A 99 5.74 -12.94 8.44
N LEU A 100 5.85 -12.80 7.13
CA LEU A 100 7.12 -12.63 6.44
C LEU A 100 7.79 -11.30 6.82
N VAL A 101 7.07 -10.18 6.70
CA VAL A 101 7.60 -8.84 7.01
C VAL A 101 8.06 -8.75 8.46
N VAL A 102 7.21 -9.15 9.42
CA VAL A 102 7.54 -9.09 10.86
C VAL A 102 8.72 -10.00 11.18
N SER A 103 8.77 -11.21 10.58
CA SER A 103 9.88 -12.13 10.79
C SER A 103 11.20 -11.55 10.29
N VAL A 104 11.23 -11.07 9.06
CA VAL A 104 12.45 -10.52 8.47
C VAL A 104 12.95 -9.31 9.25
N VAL A 105 12.06 -8.38 9.61
CA VAL A 105 12.45 -7.16 10.34
C VAL A 105 12.97 -7.52 11.74
N ILE A 106 12.23 -8.30 12.54
CA ILE A 106 12.62 -8.63 13.93
C ILE A 106 13.91 -9.48 13.96
N ILE A 107 14.02 -10.45 13.06
CA ILE A 107 15.22 -11.31 12.98
C ILE A 107 16.44 -10.47 12.58
N THR A 108 16.30 -9.60 11.57
CA THR A 108 17.38 -8.72 11.15
C THR A 108 17.78 -7.75 12.26
N ASP A 109 16.82 -7.15 12.97
CA ASP A 109 17.09 -6.27 14.10
C ASP A 109 17.85 -7.00 15.22
N LYS A 110 17.51 -8.26 15.47
CA LYS A 110 18.19 -9.09 16.47
C LYS A 110 19.62 -9.44 16.08
N PHE A 111 19.86 -9.79 14.81
CA PHE A 111 21.20 -10.21 14.35
C PHE A 111 22.12 -9.05 14.00
N LEU A 112 21.57 -7.89 13.65
CA LEU A 112 22.32 -6.69 13.27
C LEU A 112 22.02 -5.49 14.19
N PRO A 113 22.08 -5.64 15.53
CA PRO A 113 21.69 -4.56 16.45
C PRO A 113 22.63 -3.36 16.39
N GLN A 114 23.87 -3.56 15.92
CA GLN A 114 24.88 -2.51 15.81
C GLN A 114 24.70 -1.62 14.58
N LEU A 115 23.95 -2.09 13.55
CA LEU A 115 23.68 -1.30 12.37
C LEU A 115 22.52 -0.35 12.64
N ARG A 116 22.67 0.90 12.17
CA ARG A 116 21.59 1.87 12.20
C ARG A 116 20.48 1.47 11.22
N ASP A 117 19.23 1.85 11.52
CA ASP A 117 18.05 1.53 10.69
C ASP A 117 18.21 1.96 9.24
N ILE A 118 18.94 3.06 8.96
CA ILE A 118 19.23 3.51 7.60
C ILE A 118 19.97 2.45 6.76
N TYR A 119 20.79 1.61 7.40
CA TYR A 119 21.52 0.52 6.73
C TYR A 119 20.76 -0.82 6.81
N ARG A 120 19.97 -1.03 7.88
CA ARG A 120 19.14 -2.23 8.00
C ARG A 120 17.99 -2.24 7.00
N PHE A 121 17.45 -1.06 6.66
CA PHE A 121 16.32 -0.96 5.76
C PHE A 121 16.57 -1.57 4.36
N PRO A 122 17.66 -1.26 3.65
CA PRO A 122 17.99 -1.97 2.40
C PRO A 122 18.15 -3.48 2.58
N ILE A 123 18.65 -3.93 3.75
CA ILE A 123 18.79 -5.36 4.06
C ILE A 123 17.40 -6.00 4.21
N TYR A 124 16.46 -5.35 4.91
CA TYR A 124 15.06 -5.84 4.95
C TYR A 124 14.50 -6.01 3.56
N LEU A 125 14.61 -4.98 2.71
CA LEU A 125 14.09 -5.02 1.35
C LEU A 125 14.78 -6.11 0.50
N GLY A 126 16.09 -6.25 0.60
CA GLY A 126 16.84 -7.29 -0.11
C GLY A 126 16.37 -8.70 0.26
N ILE A 127 16.27 -8.99 1.57
CA ILE A 127 15.81 -10.29 2.06
C ILE A 127 14.34 -10.52 1.69
N LEU A 128 13.48 -9.51 1.90
CA LEU A 128 12.06 -9.61 1.55
C LEU A 128 11.88 -9.86 0.06
N THR A 129 12.57 -9.13 -0.82
CA THR A 129 12.48 -9.34 -2.26
C THR A 129 12.97 -10.73 -2.67
N PHE A 130 14.11 -11.16 -2.11
CA PHE A 130 14.71 -12.46 -2.38
C PHE A 130 13.78 -13.63 -2.01
N ILE A 131 13.01 -13.50 -0.91
CA ILE A 131 12.05 -14.52 -0.49
C ILE A 131 10.72 -14.37 -1.22
N SER A 132 10.24 -13.13 -1.39
CA SER A 132 8.91 -12.86 -1.92
C SER A 132 8.79 -13.18 -3.40
N PHE A 133 9.83 -12.97 -4.21
CA PHE A 133 9.76 -13.25 -5.64
C PHE A 133 9.54 -14.74 -5.95
N PRO A 134 10.27 -15.70 -5.34
CA PRO A 134 9.94 -17.12 -5.47
C PRO A 134 8.56 -17.50 -4.92
N LEU A 135 8.11 -16.86 -3.84
CA LEU A 135 6.76 -17.09 -3.32
C LEU A 135 5.68 -16.57 -4.29
N GLU A 136 5.91 -15.46 -4.95
CA GLU A 136 5.02 -14.94 -6.00
C GLU A 136 4.92 -15.94 -7.17
N ILE A 137 6.06 -16.48 -7.64
CA ILE A 137 6.07 -17.55 -8.64
C ILE A 137 5.23 -18.73 -8.15
N LEU A 138 5.39 -19.15 -6.90
CA LEU A 138 4.63 -20.27 -6.33
C LEU A 138 3.11 -20.01 -6.36
N VAL A 139 2.65 -18.82 -5.91
CA VAL A 139 1.21 -18.53 -5.89
C VAL A 139 0.61 -18.38 -7.28
N VAL A 140 1.39 -17.89 -8.27
CA VAL A 140 0.98 -17.86 -9.68
C VAL A 140 0.89 -19.29 -10.25
N GLN A 141 1.90 -20.11 -10.04
CA GLN A 141 1.91 -21.51 -10.52
C GLN A 141 0.84 -22.38 -9.86
N LEU A 142 0.43 -22.08 -8.63
CA LEU A 142 -0.70 -22.74 -7.97
C LEU A 142 -2.08 -22.24 -8.48
N GLY A 143 -2.11 -21.24 -9.36
CA GLY A 143 -3.35 -20.63 -9.85
C GLY A 143 -4.09 -19.83 -8.80
N ILE A 144 -3.39 -19.38 -7.73
CA ILE A 144 -3.97 -18.51 -6.70
C ILE A 144 -4.02 -17.07 -7.18
N ARG A 145 -2.99 -16.64 -7.93
CA ARG A 145 -2.86 -15.26 -8.41
C ARG A 145 -2.70 -15.21 -9.92
N GLY A 146 -3.33 -14.23 -10.54
CA GLY A 146 -3.09 -13.80 -11.92
C GLY A 146 -3.00 -12.27 -11.97
N TYR A 147 -2.27 -11.75 -12.94
CA TYR A 147 -2.19 -10.32 -13.19
C TYR A 147 -3.33 -9.90 -14.11
N ALA A 148 -3.89 -8.71 -13.91
CA ALA A 148 -4.91 -8.15 -14.77
C ALA A 148 -4.34 -7.93 -16.19
N ASP A 149 -5.17 -8.13 -17.22
CA ASP A 149 -4.74 -8.01 -18.62
C ASP A 149 -4.21 -6.61 -18.93
N GLU A 150 -4.81 -5.57 -18.36
CA GLU A 150 -4.37 -4.20 -18.47
C GLU A 150 -3.00 -3.98 -17.83
N THR A 151 -2.74 -4.66 -16.70
CA THR A 151 -1.41 -4.65 -16.06
C THR A 151 -0.38 -5.29 -16.98
N LEU A 152 -0.69 -6.45 -17.55
CA LEU A 152 0.23 -7.14 -18.47
C LEU A 152 0.47 -6.36 -19.77
N ALA A 153 -0.53 -5.61 -20.25
CA ALA A 153 -0.42 -4.82 -21.48
C ALA A 153 0.57 -3.65 -21.39
N VAL A 154 0.77 -3.11 -20.18
CA VAL A 154 1.69 -1.97 -19.92
C VAL A 154 3.11 -2.44 -19.64
N LEU A 155 3.28 -3.68 -19.17
CA LEU A 155 4.56 -4.26 -18.80
C LEU A 155 5.38 -4.67 -20.05
N SER A 156 6.67 -4.95 -19.84
CA SER A 156 7.61 -5.32 -20.92
C SER A 156 7.25 -6.61 -21.68
N GLY A 157 6.34 -7.41 -21.14
CA GLY A 157 5.98 -8.74 -21.64
C GLY A 157 7.02 -9.81 -21.31
N ILE A 158 8.08 -9.49 -20.59
CA ILE A 158 9.08 -10.45 -20.13
C ILE A 158 8.57 -11.11 -18.84
N THR A 159 8.41 -12.42 -18.84
CA THR A 159 7.97 -13.19 -17.69
C THR A 159 9.00 -14.21 -17.25
N LEU A 160 9.03 -14.50 -15.97
CA LEU A 160 9.78 -15.60 -15.37
C LEU A 160 8.79 -16.50 -14.62
N PHE A 161 8.53 -17.70 -15.16
CA PHE A 161 7.51 -18.62 -14.65
C PHE A 161 6.13 -17.93 -14.50
N ASP A 162 5.68 -17.25 -15.55
CA ASP A 162 4.43 -16.49 -15.65
C ASP A 162 4.30 -15.29 -14.72
N VAL A 163 5.35 -14.93 -13.97
CA VAL A 163 5.45 -13.70 -13.20
C VAL A 163 6.18 -12.64 -14.02
N PRO A 164 5.61 -11.45 -14.21
CA PRO A 164 6.29 -10.34 -14.87
C PRO A 164 7.60 -9.98 -14.17
N ILE A 165 8.66 -9.70 -14.94
CA ILE A 165 9.97 -9.36 -14.38
C ILE A 165 9.91 -8.07 -13.55
N GLU A 166 8.95 -7.20 -13.82
CA GLU A 166 8.67 -5.99 -13.08
C GLU A 166 8.28 -6.25 -11.62
N ALA A 167 7.88 -7.48 -11.27
CA ALA A 167 7.67 -7.87 -9.87
C ALA A 167 8.95 -7.71 -9.02
N ILE A 168 10.15 -7.82 -9.62
CA ILE A 168 11.44 -7.52 -8.97
C ILE A 168 11.48 -6.06 -8.49
N TYR A 169 10.78 -5.15 -9.18
CA TYR A 169 10.62 -3.75 -8.77
C TYR A 169 9.41 -3.55 -7.86
N TYR A 170 8.27 -4.16 -8.17
CA TYR A 170 7.03 -3.96 -7.41
C TYR A 170 7.16 -4.44 -5.96
N ILE A 171 7.80 -5.59 -5.74
CA ILE A 171 7.99 -6.16 -4.41
C ILE A 171 8.76 -5.21 -3.48
N PRO A 172 9.97 -4.70 -3.80
CA PRO A 172 10.67 -3.78 -2.92
C PRO A 172 9.94 -2.43 -2.72
N VAL A 173 9.18 -1.94 -3.69
CA VAL A 173 8.35 -0.74 -3.51
C VAL A 173 7.24 -1.00 -2.50
N PHE A 174 6.49 -2.08 -2.67
CA PHE A 174 5.49 -2.55 -1.72
C PHE A 174 6.09 -2.69 -0.31
N MET A 175 7.15 -3.49 -0.19
CA MET A 175 7.80 -3.74 1.09
C MET A 175 8.40 -2.47 1.70
N GLY A 176 8.92 -1.56 0.88
CA GLY A 176 9.45 -0.28 1.34
C GLY A 176 8.41 0.59 2.02
N LEU A 177 7.21 0.68 1.45
CA LEU A 177 6.10 1.43 2.01
C LEU A 177 5.57 0.76 3.29
N VAL A 178 5.32 -0.56 3.25
CA VAL A 178 4.79 -1.32 4.38
C VAL A 178 5.77 -1.37 5.55
N VAL A 179 7.06 -1.66 5.31
CA VAL A 179 8.07 -1.68 6.38
C VAL A 179 8.24 -0.29 7.00
N SER A 180 8.22 0.78 6.19
CA SER A 180 8.26 2.15 6.70
C SER A 180 7.05 2.47 7.58
N PHE A 181 5.86 2.09 7.15
CA PHE A 181 4.62 2.24 7.93
C PHE A 181 4.72 1.46 9.25
N TYR A 182 5.06 0.20 9.18
CA TYR A 182 5.20 -0.69 10.34
C TYR A 182 6.24 -0.17 11.33
N LYS A 183 7.45 0.14 10.88
CA LYS A 183 8.54 0.65 11.74
C LYS A 183 8.20 2.00 12.35
N TYR A 184 7.63 2.93 11.58
CA TYR A 184 7.22 4.23 12.11
C TYR A 184 6.23 4.09 13.26
N TRP A 185 5.21 3.27 13.09
CA TRP A 185 4.22 3.04 14.13
C TRP A 185 4.73 2.21 15.29
N SER A 186 5.69 1.29 15.06
CA SER A 186 6.32 0.56 16.17
C SER A 186 7.12 1.49 17.07
N PHE A 187 7.85 2.46 16.52
CA PHE A 187 8.54 3.48 17.33
C PHE A 187 7.58 4.26 18.24
N ILE A 188 6.38 4.58 17.75
CA ILE A 188 5.42 5.40 18.51
C ILE A 188 4.65 4.58 19.54
N LEU A 189 4.20 3.36 19.18
CA LEU A 189 3.23 2.62 19.98
C LEU A 189 3.84 1.47 20.81
N ILE A 190 5.06 1.04 20.48
CA ILE A 190 5.70 -0.10 21.11
C ILE A 190 6.98 0.30 21.84
N ASP A 191 7.87 0.99 21.15
CA ASP A 191 9.20 1.30 21.63
C ASP A 191 9.27 2.66 22.38
N ASP A 192 8.19 3.45 22.35
CA ASP A 192 8.08 4.79 22.98
C ASP A 192 9.25 5.73 22.62
N GLU A 193 9.73 5.63 21.38
CA GLU A 193 10.89 6.41 20.91
C GLU A 193 10.59 7.92 20.85
N PRO A 194 11.47 8.76 21.39
CA PRO A 194 11.29 10.20 21.36
C PRO A 194 11.46 10.76 19.94
N LEU A 195 10.36 11.13 19.31
CA LEU A 195 10.37 11.71 17.98
C LEU A 195 10.80 13.18 18.01
N ILE A 196 11.73 13.57 17.14
CA ILE A 196 12.18 14.96 17.03
C ILE A 196 11.00 15.91 16.76
N PRO A 197 10.86 17.03 17.50
CA PRO A 197 9.86 18.03 17.20
C PRO A 197 9.98 18.58 15.78
N LEU A 198 8.85 18.87 15.14
CA LEU A 198 8.78 19.36 13.76
C LEU A 198 9.45 20.73 13.51
N LYS A 199 9.82 21.45 14.57
CA LYS A 199 10.44 22.79 14.47
C LYS A 199 11.71 22.83 13.61
N ASN A 200 12.46 21.73 13.54
CA ASN A 200 13.74 21.66 12.81
C ASN A 200 13.62 20.87 11.50
N ARG A 201 12.44 20.86 10.89
CA ARG A 201 12.22 20.10 9.63
C ARG A 201 13.12 20.66 8.51
N LYS A 202 13.90 19.78 7.91
CA LYS A 202 14.71 20.08 6.72
C LYS A 202 13.83 19.88 5.48
N TRP A 203 13.17 20.92 5.02
CA TRP A 203 12.18 20.89 3.94
C TRP A 203 12.69 20.24 2.66
N VAL A 204 13.92 20.57 2.21
CA VAL A 204 14.51 19.99 1.00
C VAL A 204 14.57 18.46 1.11
N ARG A 205 15.02 17.95 2.25
CA ARG A 205 15.06 16.50 2.48
C ARG A 205 13.65 15.89 2.50
N SER A 206 12.71 16.55 3.17
CA SER A 206 11.32 16.07 3.21
C SER A 206 10.71 15.99 1.80
N PHE A 207 10.99 16.97 0.96
CA PHE A 207 10.55 16.97 -0.45
C PHE A 207 11.24 15.88 -1.27
N LEU A 208 12.53 15.62 -1.08
CA LEU A 208 13.22 14.52 -1.75
C LEU A 208 12.67 13.15 -1.33
N LEU A 209 12.38 12.97 -0.05
CA LEU A 209 11.74 11.74 0.46
C LEU A 209 10.32 11.57 -0.07
N ALA A 210 9.56 12.67 -0.14
CA ALA A 210 8.22 12.67 -0.73
C ALA A 210 8.29 12.35 -2.23
N PHE A 211 9.22 12.96 -2.96
CA PHE A 211 9.45 12.67 -4.37
C PHE A 211 9.76 11.19 -4.58
N LEU A 212 10.70 10.64 -3.82
CA LEU A 212 11.07 9.23 -3.92
C LEU A 212 9.88 8.31 -3.69
N ALA A 213 9.13 8.52 -2.59
CA ALA A 213 8.00 7.68 -2.26
C ALA A 213 6.89 7.74 -3.31
N ILE A 214 6.52 8.96 -3.74
CA ILE A 214 5.45 9.19 -4.70
C ILE A 214 5.86 8.68 -6.09
N PHE A 215 7.07 8.99 -6.54
CA PHE A 215 7.57 8.53 -7.83
C PHE A 215 7.60 7.00 -7.95
N LEU A 216 8.20 6.32 -6.97
CA LEU A 216 8.28 4.85 -6.97
C LEU A 216 6.88 4.23 -6.97
N PHE A 217 5.95 4.83 -6.25
CA PHE A 217 4.59 4.34 -6.18
C PHE A 217 3.80 4.65 -7.46
N GLU A 218 3.90 5.85 -8.03
CA GLU A 218 3.24 6.22 -9.30
C GLU A 218 3.72 5.31 -10.46
N VAL A 219 5.01 4.99 -10.52
CA VAL A 219 5.54 4.02 -11.51
C VAL A 219 4.97 2.62 -11.27
N MET A 220 4.76 2.22 -10.01
CA MET A 220 4.20 0.91 -9.72
C MET A 220 2.72 0.80 -10.11
N ILE A 221 1.94 1.86 -9.90
CA ILE A 221 0.49 1.88 -10.19
C ILE A 221 0.15 2.39 -11.60
N GLU A 222 1.17 2.65 -12.41
CA GLU A 222 0.99 3.12 -13.79
C GLU A 222 -0.03 2.27 -14.58
N PRO A 223 -0.09 0.92 -14.44
CA PRO A 223 -1.10 0.12 -15.11
C PRO A 223 -2.55 0.43 -14.70
N MET A 224 -2.76 1.14 -13.60
CA MET A 224 -4.09 1.50 -13.10
C MET A 224 -4.54 2.89 -13.52
N VAL A 225 -3.59 3.77 -13.86
CA VAL A 225 -3.83 5.22 -13.97
C VAL A 225 -3.12 5.80 -15.19
N ILE A 226 -3.89 6.34 -16.11
CA ILE A 226 -3.40 6.98 -17.32
C ILE A 226 -3.46 8.50 -17.14
N ASN A 227 -2.33 9.17 -17.13
CA ASN A 227 -2.25 10.64 -17.18
C ASN A 227 -2.10 11.10 -18.63
N GLN A 228 -2.95 12.03 -19.04
CA GLN A 228 -2.95 12.55 -20.41
C GLN A 228 -3.12 14.06 -20.45
N LYS A 229 -2.93 14.67 -21.65
CA LYS A 229 -3.04 16.12 -21.89
C LYS A 229 -2.02 16.98 -21.14
N PHE A 230 -1.05 16.39 -20.44
CA PHE A 230 0.08 17.13 -19.91
C PHE A 230 1.09 17.43 -21.03
N PRO A 231 1.93 18.47 -20.87
CA PRO A 231 3.02 18.72 -21.82
C PRO A 231 3.95 17.50 -21.93
N SER A 232 4.39 17.18 -23.14
CA SER A 232 5.23 15.99 -23.41
C SER A 232 6.51 15.93 -22.57
N TRP A 233 7.12 17.08 -22.26
CA TRP A 233 8.31 17.17 -21.41
C TRP A 233 8.05 16.77 -19.95
N SER A 234 6.79 16.72 -19.50
CA SER A 234 6.45 16.38 -18.11
C SER A 234 6.34 14.88 -17.85
N TYR A 235 6.31 14.05 -18.89
CA TYR A 235 6.28 12.60 -18.74
C TYR A 235 7.70 12.07 -18.52
N ILE A 236 7.90 11.34 -17.41
CA ILE A 236 9.20 10.75 -17.04
C ILE A 236 9.27 9.31 -17.50
N PHE A 237 8.17 8.58 -17.35
CA PHE A 237 8.06 7.18 -17.70
C PHE A 237 6.62 6.90 -18.11
N HIS A 238 6.38 6.43 -19.33
CA HIS A 238 5.05 6.21 -19.90
C HIS A 238 4.07 7.34 -19.50
N ASP A 239 3.02 7.01 -18.74
CA ASP A 239 1.99 7.96 -18.30
C ASP A 239 2.29 8.62 -16.93
N VAL A 240 3.46 8.36 -16.33
CA VAL A 240 3.87 8.99 -15.08
C VAL A 240 4.34 10.42 -15.34
N SER A 241 3.60 11.39 -14.84
CA SER A 241 3.89 12.82 -15.04
C SER A 241 4.62 13.44 -13.86
N PHE A 242 5.76 14.08 -14.13
CA PHE A 242 6.49 14.88 -13.15
C PHE A 242 5.64 16.01 -12.54
N LEU A 243 4.77 16.63 -13.33
CA LEU A 243 3.85 17.65 -12.82
C LEU A 243 2.90 17.09 -11.77
N MET A 244 2.36 15.87 -11.99
CA MET A 244 1.52 15.22 -10.99
C MET A 244 2.29 14.90 -9.71
N ILE A 245 3.51 14.40 -9.84
CA ILE A 245 4.37 14.13 -8.67
C ILE A 245 4.61 15.42 -7.86
N ILE A 246 4.91 16.54 -8.54
CA ILE A 246 5.06 17.84 -7.86
C ILE A 246 3.78 18.24 -7.13
N VAL A 247 2.62 18.09 -7.75
CA VAL A 247 1.34 18.44 -7.13
C VAL A 247 1.10 17.61 -5.87
N TRP A 248 1.35 16.30 -5.91
CA TRP A 248 1.26 15.44 -4.73
C TRP A 248 2.23 15.85 -3.62
N ILE A 249 3.48 16.19 -3.97
CA ILE A 249 4.47 16.70 -3.01
C ILE A 249 4.00 18.01 -2.37
N LEU A 250 3.41 18.92 -3.14
CA LEU A 250 2.88 20.18 -2.63
C LEU A 250 1.72 19.95 -1.67
N ILE A 251 0.80 19.05 -1.97
CA ILE A 251 -0.32 18.68 -1.07
C ILE A 251 0.23 18.16 0.27
N VAL A 252 1.16 17.21 0.23
CA VAL A 252 1.80 16.67 1.44
C VAL A 252 2.58 17.78 2.19
N GLY A 253 3.28 18.64 1.45
CA GLY A 253 4.03 19.77 2.00
C GLY A 253 3.14 20.79 2.72
N ILE A 254 2.02 21.18 2.11
CA ILE A 254 1.04 22.10 2.71
C ILE A 254 0.45 21.48 3.99
N ALA A 255 0.01 20.22 3.94
CA ALA A 255 -0.50 19.52 5.11
C ALA A 255 0.55 19.49 6.24
N ALA A 256 1.80 19.17 5.90
CA ALA A 256 2.91 19.18 6.86
C ALA A 256 3.19 20.56 7.47
N ALA A 257 3.08 21.64 6.68
CA ALA A 257 3.25 23.01 7.16
C ALA A 257 2.12 23.42 8.12
N VAL A 258 0.86 23.14 7.75
CA VAL A 258 -0.32 23.41 8.58
C VAL A 258 -0.22 22.67 9.92
N ILE A 259 0.10 21.38 9.90
CA ILE A 259 0.23 20.58 11.13
C ILE A 259 1.40 21.09 11.97
N GLY A 260 2.54 21.38 11.35
CA GLY A 260 3.69 21.92 12.08
C GLY A 260 3.43 23.27 12.71
N ARG A 261 2.58 24.11 12.11
CA ARG A 261 2.24 25.44 12.62
C ARG A 261 1.18 25.40 13.73
N TYR A 262 0.11 24.63 13.53
CA TYR A 262 -1.09 24.72 14.37
C TYR A 262 -1.28 23.53 15.32
N PHE A 263 -0.71 22.36 14.98
CA PHE A 263 -0.93 21.11 15.70
C PHE A 263 0.37 20.46 16.21
N ALA A 264 1.46 21.20 16.30
CA ALA A 264 2.77 20.67 16.68
C ALA A 264 2.79 19.94 18.04
N TYR A 265 1.95 20.39 18.99
CA TYR A 265 1.89 19.84 20.35
C TYR A 265 0.88 18.69 20.51
N GLN A 266 0.14 18.36 19.48
CA GLN A 266 -0.82 17.27 19.52
C GLN A 266 -0.12 15.91 19.49
N PRO A 267 -0.73 14.85 20.06
CA PRO A 267 -0.21 13.49 19.98
C PRO A 267 0.05 13.06 18.54
N VAL A 268 1.09 12.23 18.34
CA VAL A 268 1.49 11.77 17.01
C VAL A 268 0.34 11.11 16.22
N PRO A 269 -0.50 10.22 16.82
CA PRO A 269 -1.62 9.63 16.09
C PRO A 269 -2.63 10.66 15.59
N LEU A 270 -2.94 11.68 16.40
CA LEU A 270 -3.85 12.75 15.97
C LEU A 270 -3.24 13.59 14.84
N ARG A 271 -1.95 13.93 14.93
CA ARG A 271 -1.24 14.64 13.84
C ARG A 271 -1.23 13.83 12.54
N PHE A 272 -1.07 12.53 12.64
CA PHE A 272 -1.10 11.64 11.49
C PHE A 272 -2.50 11.58 10.86
N ALA A 273 -3.55 11.42 11.67
CA ALA A 273 -4.93 11.44 11.20
C ALA A 273 -5.28 12.79 10.54
N LEU A 274 -4.86 13.91 11.16
CA LEU A 274 -5.03 15.24 10.56
C LEU A 274 -4.26 15.40 9.25
N ALA A 275 -3.06 14.82 9.14
CA ALA A 275 -2.28 14.82 7.89
C ALA A 275 -3.03 14.10 6.77
N ILE A 276 -3.56 12.90 7.06
CA ILE A 276 -4.38 12.16 6.10
C ILE A 276 -5.63 12.96 5.73
N GLY A 277 -6.34 13.52 6.71
CA GLY A 277 -7.54 14.32 6.46
C GLY A 277 -7.28 15.55 5.59
N LEU A 278 -6.21 16.31 5.90
CA LEU A 278 -5.83 17.49 5.11
C LEU A 278 -5.37 17.12 3.70
N THR A 279 -4.49 16.12 3.56
CA THR A 279 -4.03 15.69 2.23
C THR A 279 -5.18 15.17 1.39
N SER A 280 -6.08 14.36 1.95
CA SER A 280 -7.27 13.86 1.24
C SER A 280 -8.25 14.98 0.89
N GLY A 281 -8.40 15.97 1.78
CA GLY A 281 -9.25 17.15 1.55
C GLY A 281 -8.81 18.00 0.36
N PHE A 282 -7.51 18.02 0.04
CA PHE A 282 -7.00 18.65 -1.19
C PHE A 282 -6.96 17.69 -2.38
N ALA A 283 -6.58 16.44 -2.14
CA ALA A 283 -6.38 15.44 -3.18
C ALA A 283 -7.68 15.01 -3.86
N ILE A 284 -8.76 14.78 -3.11
CA ILE A 284 -10.04 14.32 -3.68
C ILE A 284 -10.67 15.36 -4.62
N PRO A 285 -10.75 16.65 -4.28
CA PRO A 285 -11.22 17.68 -5.23
C PRO A 285 -10.31 17.83 -6.46
N LEU A 286 -8.99 17.72 -6.28
CA LEU A 286 -8.04 17.75 -7.40
C LEU A 286 -8.27 16.54 -8.32
N GLU A 287 -8.39 15.35 -7.77
CA GLU A 287 -8.66 14.14 -8.54
C GLU A 287 -9.99 14.25 -9.30
N ALA A 288 -11.02 14.80 -8.65
CA ALA A 288 -12.29 15.11 -9.29
C ALA A 288 -12.12 16.03 -10.51
N TRP A 289 -11.31 17.07 -10.37
CA TRP A 289 -11.03 18.00 -11.46
C TRP A 289 -10.28 17.32 -12.60
N LEU A 290 -9.27 16.51 -12.28
CA LEU A 290 -8.49 15.78 -13.28
C LEU A 290 -9.34 14.80 -14.09
N ILE A 291 -10.21 14.03 -13.43
CA ILE A 291 -11.12 13.08 -14.07
C ILE A 291 -12.13 13.82 -14.95
N ASN A 292 -12.82 14.83 -14.41
CA ASN A 292 -13.88 15.55 -15.12
C ASN A 292 -13.36 16.33 -16.36
N ASN A 293 -12.05 16.66 -16.38
CA ASN A 293 -11.40 17.32 -17.52
C ASN A 293 -10.59 16.34 -18.40
N ASN A 294 -10.66 15.05 -18.13
CA ASN A 294 -9.92 13.99 -18.81
C ASN A 294 -8.40 14.21 -18.83
N PHE A 295 -7.83 14.73 -17.76
CA PHE A 295 -6.39 14.73 -17.52
C PHE A 295 -5.93 13.41 -16.88
N ARG A 296 -6.83 12.72 -16.21
CA ARG A 296 -6.60 11.41 -15.61
C ARG A 296 -7.74 10.47 -15.96
N ILE A 297 -7.38 9.27 -16.43
CA ILE A 297 -8.30 8.18 -16.74
C ILE A 297 -7.85 6.97 -15.94
N TYR A 298 -8.79 6.21 -15.42
CA TYR A 298 -8.53 4.93 -14.79
C TYR A 298 -8.68 3.82 -15.81
N ALA A 299 -7.78 2.85 -15.78
CA ALA A 299 -7.81 1.69 -16.65
C ALA A 299 -9.07 0.84 -16.41
N ASP A 300 -9.44 0.03 -17.38
CA ASP A 300 -10.71 -0.72 -17.35
C ASP A 300 -10.77 -1.69 -16.16
N ASN A 301 -9.66 -2.33 -15.79
CA ASN A 301 -9.57 -3.17 -14.60
C ASN A 301 -9.98 -2.42 -13.32
N VAL A 302 -9.58 -1.16 -13.17
CA VAL A 302 -9.94 -0.33 -12.03
C VAL A 302 -11.42 0.07 -12.07
N VAL A 303 -11.89 0.47 -13.26
CA VAL A 303 -13.28 0.91 -13.46
C VAL A 303 -14.28 -0.23 -13.25
N HIS A 304 -13.94 -1.45 -13.70
CA HIS A 304 -14.75 -2.66 -13.45
C HIS A 304 -14.86 -3.01 -11.97
N GLU A 305 -13.89 -2.58 -11.17
CA GLU A 305 -13.90 -2.76 -9.73
C GLU A 305 -14.82 -1.74 -9.00
N TYR A 306 -15.34 -0.72 -9.67
CA TYR A 306 -16.21 0.28 -9.05
C TYR A 306 -17.63 -0.24 -8.82
N MET A 307 -18.18 0.05 -7.65
CA MET A 307 -19.57 -0.27 -7.30
C MET A 307 -20.60 0.65 -7.99
N GLY A 308 -20.12 1.64 -8.74
CA GLY A 308 -20.99 2.62 -9.41
C GLY A 308 -21.47 3.78 -8.52
N PHE A 309 -21.12 3.78 -7.23
CA PHE A 309 -21.42 4.91 -6.35
C PHE A 309 -20.43 6.04 -6.55
N LYS A 310 -20.94 7.28 -6.58
CA LYS A 310 -20.13 8.48 -6.72
C LYS A 310 -20.45 9.48 -5.61
N LEU A 311 -19.43 10.23 -5.20
CA LEU A 311 -19.61 11.42 -4.38
C LEU A 311 -20.36 12.47 -5.21
N ALA A 312 -21.63 12.72 -4.90
CA ALA A 312 -22.52 13.52 -5.72
C ALA A 312 -22.01 14.94 -6.05
N ALA A 313 -21.34 15.59 -5.08
CA ALA A 313 -20.77 16.93 -5.25
C ALA A 313 -19.55 16.99 -6.19
N LEU A 314 -18.80 15.91 -6.33
CA LEU A 314 -17.52 15.87 -7.03
C LEU A 314 -17.52 14.94 -8.25
N ASN A 315 -18.56 14.12 -8.42
CA ASN A 315 -18.66 13.08 -9.45
C ASN A 315 -17.49 12.08 -9.46
N VAL A 316 -16.91 11.81 -8.29
CA VAL A 316 -15.78 10.88 -8.09
C VAL A 316 -16.29 9.54 -7.56
N PRO A 317 -15.84 8.40 -8.09
CA PRO A 317 -16.14 7.09 -7.52
C PRO A 317 -15.75 7.02 -6.04
N ILE A 318 -16.60 6.39 -5.24
CA ILE A 318 -16.41 6.32 -3.79
C ILE A 318 -15.12 5.54 -3.45
N GLU A 319 -14.76 4.58 -4.28
CA GLU A 319 -13.55 3.78 -4.14
C GLU A 319 -12.29 4.66 -4.18
N LEU A 320 -12.25 5.65 -5.06
CA LEU A 320 -11.13 6.61 -5.10
C LEU A 320 -11.08 7.49 -3.86
N ALA A 321 -12.24 7.87 -3.33
CA ALA A 321 -12.30 8.63 -2.08
C ALA A 321 -11.76 7.84 -0.88
N PHE A 322 -11.82 6.49 -0.91
CA PHE A 322 -11.18 5.62 0.06
C PHE A 322 -9.71 5.33 -0.26
N ALA A 323 -9.37 5.14 -1.53
CA ALA A 323 -8.02 4.83 -1.97
C ALA A 323 -7.03 5.96 -1.65
N ILE A 324 -7.43 7.23 -1.86
CA ILE A 324 -6.57 8.40 -1.61
C ILE A 324 -6.06 8.48 -0.16
N PRO A 325 -6.90 8.44 0.90
CA PRO A 325 -6.41 8.43 2.27
C PRO A 325 -5.53 7.21 2.60
N LEU A 326 -5.80 6.04 2.03
CA LEU A 326 -4.96 4.86 2.21
C LEU A 326 -3.57 5.07 1.62
N TYR A 327 -3.50 5.57 0.38
CA TYR A 327 -2.26 5.96 -0.26
C TYR A 327 -1.48 6.99 0.56
N MET A 328 -2.15 8.06 0.99
CA MET A 328 -1.53 9.12 1.81
C MET A 328 -1.00 8.59 3.14
N ALA A 329 -1.66 7.62 3.76
CA ALA A 329 -1.17 7.00 4.99
C ALA A 329 0.19 6.33 4.80
N LEU A 330 0.38 5.58 3.72
CA LEU A 330 1.65 4.92 3.41
C LEU A 330 2.75 5.94 3.09
N ILE A 331 2.46 6.94 2.25
CA ILE A 331 3.43 7.97 1.86
C ILE A 331 3.87 8.82 3.06
N ILE A 332 2.92 9.27 3.88
CA ILE A 332 3.23 10.07 5.08
C ILE A 332 4.05 9.25 6.07
N ALA A 333 3.71 7.98 6.30
CA ALA A 333 4.47 7.10 7.18
C ALA A 333 5.88 6.86 6.64
N PHE A 334 6.06 6.65 5.33
CA PHE A 334 7.37 6.53 4.69
C PHE A 334 8.23 7.77 4.95
N ILE A 335 7.72 8.96 4.63
CA ILE A 335 8.45 10.22 4.84
C ILE A 335 8.83 10.37 6.32
N ARG A 336 7.88 10.12 7.23
CA ARG A 336 8.11 10.28 8.68
C ARG A 336 9.10 9.26 9.24
N TYR A 337 9.03 8.02 8.79
CA TYR A 337 10.02 7.00 9.16
C TYR A 337 11.43 7.45 8.77
N TRP A 338 11.63 7.81 7.51
CA TRP A 338 12.95 8.21 7.01
C TRP A 338 13.46 9.49 7.68
N GLU A 339 12.61 10.49 7.89
CA GLU A 339 12.98 11.67 8.69
C GLU A 339 13.46 11.26 10.08
N THR A 340 12.74 10.33 10.73
CA THR A 340 13.06 9.88 12.09
C THR A 340 14.42 9.18 12.15
N ILE A 341 14.68 8.19 11.30
CA ILE A 341 15.94 7.44 11.36
C ILE A 341 17.16 8.27 10.93
N ILE A 342 16.98 9.25 10.05
CA ILE A 342 18.06 10.14 9.64
C ILE A 342 18.39 11.16 10.75
N ASP A 343 17.38 11.75 11.39
CA ASP A 343 17.57 12.80 12.40
C ASP A 343 17.94 12.22 13.77
N ASN A 344 17.33 11.12 14.19
CA ASN A 344 17.57 10.52 15.49
C ASN A 344 18.77 9.56 15.50
N ARG A 345 19.34 9.23 14.33
CA ARG A 345 20.45 8.27 14.19
C ARG A 345 20.13 6.88 14.79
N ILE A 346 18.84 6.52 14.81
CA ILE A 346 18.35 5.21 15.23
C ILE A 346 18.84 4.11 14.27
#